data_4f0fa9d73f907294a12f2d3471bd3849
#
_entry.id   4f0fa9d73f907294a12f2d3471bd3849
#
_cell.length_a   1.000
_cell.length_b   1.000
_cell.length_c   1.000
_cell.angle_alpha   90.00
_cell.angle_beta   90.00
_cell.angle_gamma   90.00
#
_symmetry.space_group_name_H-M   'P 1'
#
loop_
_entity.id
_entity.type
_entity.pdbx_description
1 polymer ?
#
loop_
_entity_poly.entity_id
_entity_poly.type
_entity_poly.pdbx_seq_one_letter_code
_entity_poly.pdbx_strand_id
1 'polypeptide(L)'
;MINGNIEGLSKQILLQLEGIYELTIEREDFLSEEIILLLCQLTGLTNREISVYINRRGQIMDVSVGELGQVSLPSMSLRRSNVRLSGIRAIHTHPGGKGQLSSVDLNSLQTLRFDAMTAIGAQDGRFVNAYTAFLAPPEVPEPYTIYGPLTMAELCGEDLKREIRRLDSLIGLPDAVNIQDDEEERAVLIGLDDRGEGIRSVNELEELADTAGAKVLLKTTQNKKTPDPGTYIGRGKAEELALVCQSLNANLVIADDELSAAQMKNLEQ
;
A
#
# COMPACT_ATOMS: atom_id res chain seq x y z
N MET A 1 -4.50 17.81 -5.45
CA MET A 1 -5.83 17.16 -5.72
C MET A 1 -6.03 16.11 -4.64
N ILE A 2 -7.18 16.06 -3.98
CA ILE A 2 -7.47 15.10 -2.90
C ILE A 2 -7.99 13.80 -3.53
N ASN A 3 -7.44 12.66 -3.09
CA ASN A 3 -7.82 11.34 -3.56
C ASN A 3 -8.86 10.69 -2.63
N GLY A 4 -9.50 9.59 -3.08
CA GLY A 4 -10.44 8.80 -2.30
C GLY A 4 -11.88 9.34 -2.28
N ASN A 5 -12.61 9.02 -1.21
CA ASN A 5 -14.03 9.36 -1.10
C ASN A 5 -14.24 10.79 -0.59
N ILE A 6 -14.36 11.75 -1.51
CA ILE A 6 -14.64 13.17 -1.21
C ILE A 6 -16.11 13.54 -1.38
N GLU A 7 -16.98 12.60 -1.74
CA GLU A 7 -18.40 12.85 -1.96
C GLU A 7 -19.08 13.35 -0.70
N GLY A 8 -19.87 14.43 -0.84
CA GLY A 8 -20.59 15.06 0.27
C GLY A 8 -19.73 15.94 1.19
N LEU A 9 -18.43 16.11 0.95
CA LEU A 9 -17.61 17.04 1.69
C LEU A 9 -17.90 18.50 1.29
N SER A 10 -17.95 19.40 2.27
CA SER A 10 -18.12 20.82 1.99
C SER A 10 -16.88 21.42 1.31
N LYS A 11 -17.09 22.49 0.52
CA LYS A 11 -15.99 23.22 -0.11
C LYS A 11 -14.92 23.69 0.91
N GLN A 12 -15.35 24.03 2.11
CA GLN A 12 -14.45 24.48 3.18
C GLN A 12 -13.54 23.33 3.67
N ILE A 13 -14.09 22.12 3.83
CA ILE A 13 -13.30 20.93 4.19
C ILE A 13 -12.32 20.57 3.08
N LEU A 14 -12.74 20.62 1.82
CA LEU A 14 -11.86 20.36 0.68
C LEU A 14 -10.69 21.34 0.63
N LEU A 15 -10.92 22.62 0.89
CA LEU A 15 -9.86 23.63 0.95
C LEU A 15 -8.89 23.35 2.12
N GLN A 16 -9.37 22.90 3.27
CA GLN A 16 -8.51 22.52 4.38
C GLN A 16 -7.67 21.27 4.07
N LEU A 17 -8.26 20.27 3.41
CA LEU A 17 -7.53 19.08 2.94
C LEU A 17 -6.46 19.46 1.91
N GLU A 18 -6.77 20.36 0.97
CA GLU A 18 -5.78 20.87 0.00
C GLU A 18 -4.67 21.67 0.68
N GLY A 19 -4.99 22.41 1.74
CA GLY A 19 -4.01 23.14 2.54
C GLY A 19 -2.96 22.25 3.20
N ILE A 20 -3.25 20.94 3.40
CA ILE A 20 -2.26 20.01 3.97
C ILE A 20 -1.01 19.92 3.07
N TYR A 21 -1.13 20.02 1.76
CA TYR A 21 0.00 19.96 0.84
C TYR A 21 1.03 21.09 1.02
N GLU A 22 0.62 22.20 1.60
CA GLU A 22 1.49 23.36 1.88
C GLU A 22 2.29 23.21 3.20
N LEU A 23 1.89 22.21 4.02
CA LEU A 23 2.59 21.94 5.26
C LEU A 23 3.87 21.14 5.01
N THR A 24 4.87 21.43 5.81
CA THR A 24 6.15 20.70 5.80
C THR A 24 6.52 20.31 7.22
N ILE A 25 7.19 19.18 7.35
CA ILE A 25 7.68 18.67 8.63
C ILE A 25 9.17 18.96 8.71
N GLU A 26 9.63 19.44 9.84
CA GLU A 26 11.06 19.62 10.08
C GLU A 26 11.83 18.33 9.79
N ARG A 27 13.03 18.48 9.26
CA ARG A 27 13.81 17.34 8.74
C ARG A 27 14.06 16.25 9.79
N GLU A 28 14.22 16.62 11.03
CA GLU A 28 14.55 15.70 12.12
C GLU A 28 13.29 15.12 12.80
N ASP A 29 12.13 15.75 12.64
CA ASP A 29 10.89 15.33 13.25
C ASP A 29 10.21 14.21 12.45
N PHE A 30 9.54 13.30 13.16
CA PHE A 30 8.74 12.27 12.51
C PHE A 30 7.41 12.85 12.03
N LEU A 31 6.76 13.70 12.83
CA LEU A 31 5.52 14.39 12.49
C LEU A 31 5.44 15.73 13.24
N SER A 32 4.66 16.70 12.75
CA SER A 32 4.44 17.95 13.46
C SER A 32 3.11 17.93 14.22
N GLU A 33 3.05 18.64 15.36
CA GLU A 33 1.83 18.79 16.15
C GLU A 33 0.71 19.42 15.31
N GLU A 34 1.04 20.41 14.47
CA GLU A 34 0.09 21.07 13.59
C GLU A 34 -0.62 20.09 12.66
N ILE A 35 0.12 19.19 12.02
CA ILE A 35 -0.45 18.17 11.15
C ILE A 35 -1.33 17.19 11.94
N ILE A 36 -0.88 16.72 13.10
CA ILE A 36 -1.64 15.80 13.95
C ILE A 36 -2.99 16.43 14.34
N LEU A 37 -2.98 17.67 14.81
CA LEU A 37 -4.20 18.38 15.21
C LEU A 37 -5.13 18.62 14.04
N LEU A 38 -4.60 19.04 12.90
CA LEU A 38 -5.41 19.23 11.68
C LEU A 38 -6.05 17.94 11.19
N LEU A 39 -5.30 16.84 11.13
CA LEU A 39 -5.83 15.54 10.74
C LEU A 39 -6.93 15.06 11.70
N CYS A 40 -6.72 15.17 13.02
CA CYS A 40 -7.72 14.82 14.02
C CYS A 40 -9.00 15.67 13.88
N GLN A 41 -8.85 16.98 13.69
CA GLN A 41 -9.97 17.91 13.49
C GLN A 41 -10.77 17.55 12.25
N LEU A 42 -10.09 17.34 11.11
CA LEU A 42 -10.76 16.96 9.85
C LEU A 42 -11.44 15.59 9.95
N THR A 43 -10.82 14.64 10.63
CA THR A 43 -11.44 13.33 10.92
C THR A 43 -12.70 13.49 11.76
N GLY A 44 -12.69 14.32 12.78
CA GLY A 44 -13.87 14.63 13.60
C GLY A 44 -15.00 15.30 12.81
N LEU A 45 -14.66 16.19 11.86
CA LEU A 45 -15.63 16.90 11.01
C LEU A 45 -16.25 16.00 9.93
N THR A 46 -15.47 15.06 9.41
CA THR A 46 -15.89 14.21 8.28
C THR A 46 -16.36 12.84 8.70
N ASN A 47 -16.00 12.39 9.89
CA ASN A 47 -16.11 11.01 10.37
C ASN A 47 -15.52 10.00 9.37
N ARG A 48 -14.43 10.39 8.69
CA ARG A 48 -13.70 9.58 7.71
C ARG A 48 -12.24 9.49 8.09
N GLU A 49 -11.60 8.44 7.62
CA GLU A 49 -10.14 8.32 7.69
C GLU A 49 -9.49 9.32 6.75
N ILE A 50 -8.44 9.98 7.22
CA ILE A 50 -7.63 10.88 6.41
C ILE A 50 -6.22 10.36 6.43
N SER A 51 -5.66 10.10 5.26
CA SER A 51 -4.32 9.59 5.09
C SER A 51 -3.42 10.62 4.43
N VAL A 52 -2.20 10.75 4.93
CA VAL A 52 -1.15 11.58 4.35
C VAL A 52 0.11 10.75 4.14
N TYR A 53 0.75 10.95 3.01
CA TYR A 53 1.98 10.28 2.62
C TYR A 53 3.11 11.30 2.57
N ILE A 54 4.16 11.06 3.34
CA ILE A 54 5.20 12.03 3.62
C ILE A 54 6.55 11.45 3.22
N ASN A 55 7.30 12.17 2.39
CA ASN A 55 8.65 11.75 2.01
C ASN A 55 9.68 12.02 3.13
N ARG A 56 10.91 11.55 2.95
CA ARG A 56 12.00 11.74 3.93
C ARG A 56 12.42 13.19 4.11
N ARG A 57 12.06 14.08 3.17
CA ARG A 57 12.31 15.53 3.27
C ARG A 57 11.24 16.28 4.08
N GLY A 58 10.20 15.59 4.54
CA GLY A 58 9.09 16.19 5.28
C GLY A 58 8.00 16.78 4.39
N GLN A 59 8.04 16.57 3.07
CA GLN A 59 7.04 17.08 2.14
C GLN A 59 5.86 16.13 2.07
N ILE A 60 4.64 16.65 2.04
CA ILE A 60 3.41 15.91 1.82
C ILE A 60 3.31 15.57 0.33
N MET A 61 3.29 14.28 0.03
CA MET A 61 3.27 13.77 -1.34
C MET A 61 1.86 13.47 -1.82
N ASP A 62 1.00 13.02 -0.92
CA ASP A 62 -0.39 12.70 -1.23
C ASP A 62 -1.28 12.85 0.00
N VAL A 63 -2.55 13.21 -0.24
CA VAL A 63 -3.61 13.30 0.77
C VAL A 63 -4.83 12.56 0.25
N SER A 64 -5.37 11.64 1.03
CA SER A 64 -6.57 10.90 0.65
C SER A 64 -7.58 10.80 1.79
N VAL A 65 -8.85 10.67 1.40
CA VAL A 65 -9.98 10.49 2.31
C VAL A 65 -10.56 9.10 2.05
N GLY A 66 -10.51 8.24 3.08
CA GLY A 66 -10.96 6.86 3.02
C GLY A 66 -12.25 6.60 3.78
N GLU A 67 -12.77 5.39 3.62
CA GLU A 67 -13.77 4.81 4.51
C GLU A 67 -13.05 3.91 5.53
N LEU A 68 -13.70 3.69 6.70
CA LEU A 68 -13.17 2.80 7.74
C LEU A 68 -12.72 1.44 7.15
N GLY A 69 -11.42 1.14 7.28
CA GLY A 69 -10.84 -0.13 6.85
C GLY A 69 -10.40 -0.23 5.39
N GLN A 70 -10.35 0.88 4.65
CA GLN A 70 -9.75 0.94 3.32
C GLN A 70 -8.59 1.94 3.32
N VAL A 71 -7.37 1.45 3.30
CA VAL A 71 -6.21 2.30 3.03
C VAL A 71 -6.25 2.70 1.57
N SER A 72 -6.55 3.97 1.30
CA SER A 72 -6.40 4.50 -0.06
C SER A 72 -4.93 4.51 -0.42
N LEU A 73 -4.54 3.67 -1.37
CA LEU A 73 -3.16 3.64 -1.85
C LEU A 73 -2.82 4.96 -2.53
N PRO A 74 -1.63 5.53 -2.30
CA PRO A 74 -1.23 6.76 -2.96
C PRO A 74 -1.23 6.57 -4.47
N SER A 75 -1.76 7.56 -5.20
CA SER A 75 -1.74 7.60 -6.68
C SER A 75 -0.33 7.76 -7.26
N MET A 76 0.67 7.70 -6.42
CA MET A 76 2.09 7.87 -6.77
C MET A 76 2.66 6.59 -7.35
N SER A 77 3.45 6.72 -8.42
CA SER A 77 4.35 5.65 -8.84
C SER A 77 5.48 5.50 -7.81
N LEU A 78 5.24 4.71 -6.77
CA LEU A 78 6.29 4.33 -5.85
C LEU A 78 7.34 3.53 -6.63
N ARG A 79 8.61 3.87 -6.48
CA ARG A 79 9.68 3.01 -6.99
C ARG A 79 9.60 1.70 -6.22
N ARG A 80 9.04 0.67 -6.82
CA ARG A 80 9.01 -0.67 -6.27
C ARG A 80 10.44 -1.20 -6.25
N SER A 81 11.01 -1.28 -5.07
CA SER A 81 12.25 -2.00 -4.81
C SER A 81 11.93 -3.07 -3.79
N ASN A 82 12.08 -4.33 -4.15
CA ASN A 82 11.87 -5.44 -3.22
C ASN A 82 12.93 -5.47 -2.10
N VAL A 83 13.98 -4.67 -2.23
CA VAL A 83 15.13 -4.68 -1.32
C VAL A 83 15.21 -3.45 -0.41
N ARG A 84 14.62 -2.30 -0.78
CA ARG A 84 14.76 -1.03 -0.04
C ARG A 84 13.43 -0.50 0.45
N LEU A 85 13.46 0.30 1.51
CA LEU A 85 12.31 1.09 1.93
C LEU A 85 11.91 2.11 0.85
N SER A 86 10.61 2.40 0.75
CA SER A 86 10.05 3.29 -0.29
C SER A 86 10.47 4.77 -0.16
N GLY A 87 10.94 5.17 1.01
CA GLY A 87 11.21 6.58 1.32
C GLY A 87 9.97 7.37 1.72
N ILE A 88 8.85 6.69 1.95
CA ILE A 88 7.56 7.27 2.31
C ILE A 88 7.11 6.72 3.66
N ARG A 89 6.65 7.60 4.55
CA ARG A 89 5.88 7.23 5.73
C ARG A 89 4.41 7.54 5.52
N ALA A 90 3.56 6.57 5.80
CA ALA A 90 2.11 6.68 5.69
C ALA A 90 1.52 6.98 7.09
N ILE A 91 0.74 8.03 7.19
CA ILE A 91 0.06 8.43 8.42
C ILE A 91 -1.43 8.49 8.11
N HIS A 92 -2.26 7.86 8.91
CA HIS A 92 -3.71 7.95 8.75
C HIS A 92 -4.41 8.05 10.09
N THR A 93 -5.66 8.48 10.07
CA THR A 93 -6.49 8.66 11.26
C THR A 93 -7.60 7.63 11.31
N HIS A 94 -7.91 7.13 12.50
CA HIS A 94 -9.07 6.30 12.76
C HIS A 94 -10.12 7.09 13.54
N PRO A 95 -11.32 7.36 12.99
CA PRO A 95 -12.42 7.91 13.75
C PRO A 95 -12.85 6.93 14.85
N GLY A 96 -13.26 7.47 16.02
CA GLY A 96 -13.63 6.64 17.18
C GLY A 96 -12.50 6.36 18.16
N GLY A 97 -11.34 6.99 18.02
CA GLY A 97 -10.28 7.07 19.03
C GLY A 97 -9.35 5.85 19.15
N LYS A 98 -9.47 4.85 18.29
CA LYS A 98 -8.59 3.67 18.30
C LYS A 98 -7.47 3.83 17.28
N GLY A 99 -6.27 4.16 17.74
CA GLY A 99 -5.07 4.28 16.89
C GLY A 99 -4.35 2.96 16.60
N GLN A 100 -4.93 1.80 16.92
CA GLN A 100 -4.32 0.51 16.64
C GLN A 100 -4.33 0.23 15.13
N LEU A 101 -3.20 -0.24 14.62
CA LEU A 101 -3.06 -0.64 13.23
C LEU A 101 -3.87 -1.90 12.91
N SER A 102 -4.56 -1.88 11.79
CA SER A 102 -5.29 -3.03 11.27
C SER A 102 -4.38 -3.98 10.49
N SER A 103 -4.87 -5.17 10.15
CA SER A 103 -4.16 -6.09 9.27
C SER A 103 -3.95 -5.51 7.86
N VAL A 104 -4.86 -4.64 7.40
CA VAL A 104 -4.76 -3.96 6.12
C VAL A 104 -3.60 -2.96 6.13
N ASP A 105 -3.43 -2.22 7.22
CA ASP A 105 -2.31 -1.28 7.40
C ASP A 105 -0.97 -2.01 7.38
N LEU A 106 -0.88 -3.12 8.10
CA LEU A 106 0.32 -3.92 8.19
C LEU A 106 0.68 -4.61 6.86
N ASN A 107 -0.32 -5.07 6.11
CA ASN A 107 -0.12 -5.58 4.76
C ASN A 107 0.36 -4.46 3.80
N SER A 108 -0.22 -3.27 3.92
CA SER A 108 0.20 -2.11 3.10
C SER A 108 1.64 -1.69 3.42
N LEU A 109 2.03 -1.70 4.69
CA LEU A 109 3.41 -1.46 5.13
C LEU A 109 4.38 -2.44 4.45
N GLN A 110 4.05 -3.73 4.43
CA GLN A 110 4.90 -4.77 3.83
C GLN A 110 4.96 -4.65 2.31
N THR A 111 3.80 -4.58 1.65
CA THR A 111 3.69 -4.59 0.20
C THR A 111 4.30 -3.34 -0.45
N LEU A 112 4.09 -2.18 0.16
CA LEU A 112 4.59 -0.90 -0.35
C LEU A 112 5.93 -0.50 0.27
N ARG A 113 6.43 -1.32 1.21
CA ARG A 113 7.69 -1.11 1.93
C ARG A 113 7.83 0.30 2.47
N PHE A 114 6.76 0.83 3.05
CA PHE A 114 6.79 2.15 3.67
C PHE A 114 7.89 2.26 4.73
N ASP A 115 8.47 3.43 4.87
CA ASP A 115 9.43 3.75 5.94
C ASP A 115 8.79 3.56 7.32
N ALA A 116 7.50 3.86 7.42
CA ALA A 116 6.66 3.63 8.59
C ALA A 116 5.18 3.69 8.19
N MET A 117 4.33 3.00 8.96
CA MET A 117 2.87 3.10 8.91
C MET A 117 2.37 3.52 10.28
N THR A 118 1.66 4.65 10.36
CA THR A 118 1.12 5.17 11.62
C THR A 118 -0.38 5.35 11.55
N ALA A 119 -1.09 4.82 12.53
CA ALA A 119 -2.50 5.09 12.76
C ALA A 119 -2.67 5.98 13.99
N ILE A 120 -3.45 7.06 13.86
CA ILE A 120 -3.77 8.03 14.89
C ILE A 120 -5.24 7.85 15.28
N GLY A 121 -5.52 7.50 16.52
CA GLY A 121 -6.88 7.49 17.05
C GLY A 121 -7.37 8.93 17.27
N ALA A 122 -8.39 9.32 16.51
CA ALA A 122 -9.05 10.61 16.63
C ALA A 122 -10.48 10.44 17.16
N GLN A 123 -10.83 11.15 18.21
CA GLN A 123 -12.17 11.19 18.76
C GLN A 123 -12.64 12.60 18.98
N ASP A 124 -13.81 12.95 18.45
CA ASP A 124 -14.38 14.30 18.55
C ASP A 124 -13.39 15.40 18.09
N GLY A 125 -12.62 15.11 17.05
CA GLY A 125 -11.60 16.03 16.52
C GLY A 125 -10.34 16.18 17.38
N ARG A 126 -10.12 15.27 18.34
CA ARG A 126 -8.98 15.30 19.27
C ARG A 126 -8.13 14.06 19.15
N PHE A 127 -6.84 14.22 19.32
CA PHE A 127 -5.88 13.11 19.44
C PHE A 127 -6.15 12.29 20.71
N VAL A 128 -6.16 10.97 20.58
CA VAL A 128 -6.32 10.03 21.71
C VAL A 128 -5.03 9.24 21.95
N ASN A 129 -4.56 8.54 20.94
CA ASN A 129 -3.31 7.77 20.95
C ASN A 129 -2.87 7.51 19.52
N ALA A 130 -1.69 6.92 19.36
CA ALA A 130 -1.24 6.45 18.05
C ALA A 130 -0.42 5.16 18.17
N TYR A 131 -0.31 4.44 17.07
CA TYR A 131 0.58 3.30 16.93
C TYR A 131 1.34 3.43 15.61
N THR A 132 2.62 3.11 15.64
CA THR A 132 3.49 3.14 14.46
C THR A 132 4.14 1.78 14.27
N ALA A 133 4.06 1.25 13.05
CA ALA A 133 4.75 0.04 12.66
C ALA A 133 5.89 0.33 11.69
N PHE A 134 6.94 -0.45 11.81
CA PHE A 134 8.10 -0.48 10.92
C PHE A 134 8.31 -1.90 10.42
N LEU A 135 8.85 -2.06 9.22
CA LEU A 135 9.32 -3.37 8.75
C LEU A 135 10.45 -3.86 9.65
N ALA A 136 10.43 -5.13 10.02
CA ALA A 136 11.53 -5.73 10.74
C ALA A 136 12.72 -6.03 9.81
N PRO A 137 13.96 -6.02 10.31
CA PRO A 137 15.11 -6.54 9.58
C PRO A 137 14.92 -8.02 9.20
N PRO A 138 15.54 -8.50 8.09
CA PRO A 138 15.35 -9.86 7.60
C PRO A 138 15.68 -10.98 8.61
N GLU A 139 16.53 -10.67 9.61
CA GLU A 139 16.96 -11.61 10.64
C GLU A 139 15.92 -11.83 11.76
N VAL A 140 14.87 -11.01 11.78
CA VAL A 140 13.80 -11.06 12.80
C VAL A 140 12.63 -11.88 12.26
N PRO A 141 12.12 -12.88 12.99
CA PRO A 141 11.02 -13.73 12.52
C PRO A 141 9.72 -12.98 12.25
N GLU A 142 9.42 -11.96 13.05
CA GLU A 142 8.25 -11.12 12.87
C GLU A 142 8.51 -10.13 11.73
N PRO A 143 7.55 -9.97 10.78
CA PRO A 143 7.75 -9.14 9.59
C PRO A 143 7.74 -7.62 9.89
N TYR A 144 7.28 -7.22 11.06
CA TYR A 144 7.20 -5.82 11.49
C TYR A 144 7.29 -5.69 13.01
N THR A 145 7.64 -4.49 13.47
CA THR A 145 7.62 -4.10 14.90
C THR A 145 6.63 -2.97 15.09
N ILE A 146 5.77 -3.05 16.11
CA ILE A 146 4.76 -2.03 16.43
C ILE A 146 5.15 -1.31 17.72
N TYR A 147 5.14 0.02 17.68
CA TYR A 147 5.34 0.92 18.80
C TYR A 147 4.00 1.57 19.18
N GLY A 148 3.66 1.60 20.44
CA GLY A 148 2.45 2.27 20.94
C GLY A 148 1.86 1.60 22.19
N PRO A 149 0.87 2.25 22.84
CA PRO A 149 0.32 3.54 22.44
C PRO A 149 1.31 4.69 22.61
N LEU A 150 1.41 5.55 21.58
CA LEU A 150 2.27 6.73 21.55
C LEU A 150 1.47 7.98 21.91
N THR A 151 2.13 8.89 22.60
CA THR A 151 1.65 10.26 22.83
C THR A 151 1.97 11.17 21.65
N MET A 152 1.36 12.33 21.59
CA MET A 152 1.64 13.34 20.57
C MET A 152 3.12 13.78 20.58
N ALA A 153 3.71 13.95 21.77
CA ALA A 153 5.10 14.31 21.91
C ALA A 153 6.07 13.26 21.36
N GLU A 154 5.76 11.97 21.56
CA GLU A 154 6.54 10.86 20.98
C GLU A 154 6.42 10.81 19.45
N LEU A 155 5.24 11.13 18.89
CA LEU A 155 5.07 11.25 17.45
C LEU A 155 5.81 12.45 16.84
N CYS A 156 5.92 13.55 17.56
CA CYS A 156 6.66 14.73 17.10
C CYS A 156 8.17 14.61 17.30
N GLY A 157 8.60 13.65 18.12
CA GLY A 157 10.01 13.45 18.44
C GLY A 157 10.83 12.82 17.31
N GLU A 158 12.14 12.87 17.49
CA GLU A 158 13.10 12.34 16.51
C GLU A 158 13.35 10.82 16.63
N ASP A 159 12.86 10.15 17.69
CA ASP A 159 13.15 8.74 17.95
C ASP A 159 12.60 7.82 16.85
N LEU A 160 11.36 8.04 16.41
CA LEU A 160 10.77 7.28 15.29
C LEU A 160 11.50 7.57 13.96
N LYS A 161 11.98 8.79 13.78
CA LYS A 161 12.80 9.15 12.61
C LYS A 161 14.18 8.50 12.65
N ARG A 162 14.76 8.37 13.84
CA ARG A 162 16.01 7.64 14.08
C ARG A 162 15.84 6.16 13.77
N GLU A 163 14.69 5.56 14.12
CA GLU A 163 14.37 4.19 13.80
C GLU A 163 14.28 3.95 12.29
N ILE A 164 13.64 4.86 11.53
CA ILE A 164 13.64 4.77 10.06
C ILE A 164 15.08 4.74 9.51
N ARG A 165 15.95 5.64 10.00
CA ARG A 165 17.36 5.69 9.55
C ARG A 165 18.12 4.40 9.87
N ARG A 166 17.89 3.84 11.06
CA ARG A 166 18.46 2.56 11.49
C ARG A 166 18.02 1.41 10.57
N LEU A 167 16.74 1.31 10.32
CA LEU A 167 16.17 0.25 9.48
C LEU A 167 16.59 0.40 8.01
N ASP A 168 16.62 1.61 7.48
CA ASP A 168 17.10 1.86 6.12
C ASP A 168 18.56 1.43 5.92
N SER A 169 19.41 1.62 6.93
CA SER A 169 20.78 1.13 6.89
C SER A 169 20.89 -0.40 6.98
N LEU A 170 19.99 -1.07 7.68
CA LEU A 170 19.97 -2.52 7.81
C LEU A 170 19.34 -3.22 6.61
N ILE A 171 18.20 -2.71 6.15
CA ILE A 171 17.44 -3.26 5.03
C ILE A 171 18.09 -2.90 3.68
N GLY A 172 18.80 -1.77 3.62
CA GLY A 172 19.46 -1.28 2.40
C GLY A 172 20.88 -1.79 2.17
N LEU A 173 21.46 -2.56 3.08
CA LEU A 173 22.72 -3.24 2.85
C LEU A 173 22.45 -4.33 1.80
N PRO A 174 23.18 -4.36 0.66
CA PRO A 174 23.18 -5.56 -0.15
C PRO A 174 23.78 -6.65 0.76
N ASP A 175 23.03 -7.69 1.04
CA ASP A 175 23.61 -8.91 1.55
C ASP A 175 24.76 -9.30 0.65
N ALA A 176 25.97 -9.13 1.14
CA ALA A 176 27.18 -9.57 0.45
C ALA A 176 27.32 -11.08 0.48
N VAL A 177 26.27 -11.83 0.75
CA VAL A 177 26.13 -13.28 0.60
C VAL A 177 24.65 -13.65 0.77
N ASN A 178 23.87 -13.48 -0.26
CA ASN A 178 22.82 -14.38 -0.71
C ASN A 178 22.09 -13.72 -1.88
N ILE A 179 22.76 -13.74 -3.05
CA ILE A 179 22.04 -13.83 -4.31
C ILE A 179 21.58 -15.30 -4.39
N GLN A 180 20.60 -15.63 -3.58
CA GLN A 180 19.58 -16.59 -3.92
C GLN A 180 18.33 -15.75 -4.17
N ASP A 181 18.24 -15.19 -5.38
CA ASP A 181 16.99 -14.92 -6.05
C ASP A 181 16.29 -16.27 -6.29
N ASP A 182 15.83 -16.85 -5.19
CA ASP A 182 14.82 -17.89 -5.15
C ASP A 182 13.61 -17.35 -4.37
N GLU A 183 13.14 -16.17 -4.74
CA GLU A 183 11.72 -15.89 -4.53
C GLU A 183 11.00 -16.80 -5.52
N GLU A 184 10.53 -17.95 -5.00
CA GLU A 184 9.62 -18.85 -5.71
C GLU A 184 8.57 -17.98 -6.42
N GLU A 185 8.60 -17.97 -7.76
CA GLU A 185 7.63 -17.24 -8.56
C GLU A 185 6.25 -17.84 -8.30
N ARG A 186 5.42 -17.09 -7.59
CA ARG A 186 4.07 -17.49 -7.23
C ARG A 186 3.08 -16.88 -8.21
N ALA A 187 2.66 -17.69 -9.16
CA ALA A 187 1.90 -17.25 -10.31
C ALA A 187 0.39 -17.43 -10.17
N VAL A 188 -0.36 -16.44 -10.67
CA VAL A 188 -1.78 -16.58 -11.02
C VAL A 188 -1.88 -16.56 -12.54
N LEU A 189 -2.51 -17.59 -13.10
CA LEU A 189 -2.72 -17.71 -14.54
C LEU A 189 -4.07 -17.12 -14.93
N ILE A 190 -4.08 -16.33 -16.00
CA ILE A 190 -5.30 -15.72 -16.55
C ILE A 190 -5.46 -16.03 -18.02
N GLY A 191 -6.68 -16.34 -18.43
CA GLY A 191 -7.02 -16.60 -19.84
C GLY A 191 -8.41 -16.10 -20.19
N LEU A 192 -8.69 -16.01 -21.48
CA LEU A 192 -10.02 -15.77 -21.98
C LEU A 192 -10.67 -17.11 -22.36
N ASP A 193 -11.95 -17.27 -22.06
CA ASP A 193 -12.72 -18.45 -22.43
C ASP A 193 -13.78 -18.09 -23.46
N ASP A 194 -13.57 -18.53 -24.71
CA ASP A 194 -14.61 -18.52 -25.75
C ASP A 194 -15.01 -19.98 -26.02
N ARG A 195 -16.19 -20.38 -25.57
CA ARG A 195 -16.78 -21.70 -25.77
C ARG A 195 -16.17 -22.90 -25.03
N GLY A 196 -15.46 -22.66 -23.91
CA GLY A 196 -14.87 -23.72 -23.07
C GLY A 196 -13.47 -24.18 -23.48
N GLU A 197 -12.81 -23.44 -24.37
CA GLU A 197 -11.43 -23.73 -24.79
C GLU A 197 -10.40 -23.06 -23.87
N GLY A 198 -10.76 -21.94 -23.21
CA GLY A 198 -9.85 -21.15 -22.36
C GLY A 198 -9.34 -21.91 -21.14
N ILE A 199 -10.16 -22.78 -20.53
CA ILE A 199 -9.74 -23.64 -19.41
C ILE A 199 -8.63 -24.60 -19.86
N ARG A 200 -8.72 -25.11 -21.08
CA ARG A 200 -7.74 -26.03 -21.63
C ARG A 200 -6.42 -25.34 -21.89
N SER A 201 -6.47 -24.16 -22.48
CA SER A 201 -5.28 -23.34 -22.75
C SER A 201 -4.57 -22.94 -21.47
N VAL A 202 -5.29 -22.50 -20.44
CA VAL A 202 -4.70 -22.16 -19.14
C VAL A 202 -4.11 -23.39 -18.42
N ASN A 203 -4.61 -24.61 -18.65
CA ASN A 203 -4.00 -25.83 -18.14
C ASN A 203 -2.68 -26.16 -18.87
N GLU A 204 -2.59 -25.91 -20.17
CA GLU A 204 -1.33 -26.04 -20.92
C GLU A 204 -0.30 -24.99 -20.46
N LEU A 205 -0.77 -23.77 -20.18
CA LEU A 205 0.05 -22.70 -19.62
C LEU A 205 0.60 -23.04 -18.21
N GLU A 206 -0.17 -23.75 -17.39
CA GLU A 206 0.28 -24.25 -16.08
C GLU A 206 1.48 -25.18 -16.21
N GLU A 207 1.44 -26.17 -17.13
CA GLU A 207 2.55 -27.08 -17.37
C GLU A 207 3.80 -26.35 -17.84
N LEU A 208 3.64 -25.28 -18.64
CA LEU A 208 4.73 -24.41 -19.07
C LEU A 208 5.30 -23.59 -17.90
N ALA A 209 4.45 -23.02 -17.08
CA ALA A 209 4.85 -22.23 -15.90
C ALA A 209 5.60 -23.10 -14.88
N ASP A 210 5.11 -24.30 -14.58
CA ASP A 210 5.78 -25.25 -13.70
C ASP A 210 7.15 -25.67 -14.26
N THR A 211 7.25 -25.88 -15.57
CA THR A 211 8.53 -26.21 -16.22
C THR A 211 9.52 -25.05 -16.14
N ALA A 212 9.03 -23.81 -16.17
CA ALA A 212 9.82 -22.60 -15.98
C ALA A 212 10.20 -22.33 -14.51
N GLY A 213 9.68 -23.11 -13.55
CA GLY A 213 9.98 -22.97 -12.12
C GLY A 213 9.00 -22.10 -11.34
N ALA A 214 7.92 -21.63 -11.97
CA ALA A 214 6.90 -20.84 -11.28
C ALA A 214 5.88 -21.76 -10.59
N LYS A 215 5.53 -21.46 -9.34
CA LYS A 215 4.48 -22.15 -8.61
C LYS A 215 3.13 -21.54 -8.91
N VAL A 216 2.28 -22.29 -9.57
CA VAL A 216 0.94 -21.83 -9.89
C VAL A 216 0.01 -21.94 -8.67
N LEU A 217 -0.48 -20.78 -8.19
CA LEU A 217 -1.37 -20.70 -7.04
C LEU A 217 -2.84 -20.72 -7.43
N LEU A 218 -3.19 -20.16 -8.58
CA LEU A 218 -4.55 -20.08 -9.08
C LEU A 218 -4.58 -19.97 -10.59
N LYS A 219 -5.61 -20.58 -11.18
CA LYS A 219 -6.00 -20.42 -12.59
C LYS A 219 -7.37 -19.75 -12.66
N THR A 220 -7.53 -18.73 -13.48
CA THR A 220 -8.82 -18.09 -13.70
C THR A 220 -9.02 -17.73 -15.15
N THR A 221 -10.24 -17.85 -15.61
CA THR A 221 -10.64 -17.48 -16.96
C THR A 221 -11.77 -16.45 -16.92
N GLN A 222 -11.81 -15.60 -17.94
CA GLN A 222 -12.91 -14.67 -18.16
C GLN A 222 -13.68 -15.10 -19.40
N ASN A 223 -14.98 -15.36 -19.25
CA ASN A 223 -15.84 -15.65 -20.39
C ASN A 223 -15.99 -14.41 -21.29
N LYS A 224 -15.10 -14.32 -22.27
CA LYS A 224 -15.02 -13.19 -23.20
C LYS A 224 -14.32 -13.64 -24.49
N LYS A 225 -14.89 -13.27 -25.62
CA LYS A 225 -14.37 -13.66 -26.93
C LYS A 225 -13.16 -12.85 -27.39
N THR A 226 -13.10 -11.57 -26.97
CA THR A 226 -12.04 -10.64 -27.38
C THR A 226 -11.43 -9.98 -26.15
N PRO A 227 -10.08 -9.83 -26.12
CA PRO A 227 -9.41 -9.12 -25.04
C PRO A 227 -9.98 -7.73 -24.81
N ASP A 228 -10.00 -7.30 -23.58
CA ASP A 228 -10.27 -5.91 -23.23
C ASP A 228 -9.07 -5.03 -23.64
N PRO A 229 -9.29 -3.91 -24.35
CA PRO A 229 -8.19 -3.07 -24.80
C PRO A 229 -7.34 -2.48 -23.66
N GLY A 230 -7.96 -2.29 -22.48
CA GLY A 230 -7.29 -1.69 -21.33
C GLY A 230 -6.63 -2.68 -20.39
N THR A 231 -7.32 -3.78 -20.07
CA THR A 231 -6.93 -4.70 -18.98
C THR A 231 -6.98 -6.18 -19.37
N TYR A 232 -7.06 -6.52 -20.65
CA TYR A 232 -7.16 -7.89 -21.15
C TYR A 232 -8.43 -8.64 -20.68
N ILE A 233 -8.60 -8.86 -19.38
CA ILE A 233 -9.75 -9.57 -18.79
C ILE A 233 -10.94 -8.65 -18.44
N GLY A 234 -10.82 -7.33 -18.62
CA GLY A 234 -11.81 -6.34 -18.22
C GLY A 234 -11.62 -5.83 -16.80
N ARG A 235 -11.96 -4.54 -16.59
CA ARG A 235 -11.63 -3.79 -15.37
C ARG A 235 -12.11 -4.46 -14.07
N GLY A 236 -13.39 -4.85 -14.00
CA GLY A 236 -13.93 -5.47 -12.77
C GLY A 236 -13.25 -6.79 -12.43
N LYS A 237 -12.86 -7.60 -13.44
CA LYS A 237 -12.11 -8.83 -13.22
C LYS A 237 -10.65 -8.58 -12.85
N ALA A 238 -10.06 -7.50 -13.35
CA ALA A 238 -8.72 -7.07 -12.95
C ALA A 238 -8.68 -6.62 -11.48
N GLU A 239 -9.70 -5.90 -11.02
CA GLU A 239 -9.85 -5.50 -9.62
C GLU A 239 -10.02 -6.73 -8.70
N GLU A 240 -10.85 -7.71 -9.09
CA GLU A 240 -10.98 -9.00 -8.39
C GLU A 240 -9.65 -9.77 -8.36
N LEU A 241 -8.94 -9.81 -9.49
CA LEU A 241 -7.63 -10.46 -9.60
C LEU A 241 -6.60 -9.84 -8.66
N ALA A 242 -6.57 -8.52 -8.55
CA ALA A 242 -5.65 -7.82 -7.64
C ALA A 242 -5.86 -8.25 -6.17
N LEU A 243 -7.12 -8.34 -5.73
CA LEU A 243 -7.46 -8.82 -4.38
C LEU A 243 -7.06 -10.28 -4.17
N VAL A 244 -7.27 -11.12 -5.18
CA VAL A 244 -6.87 -12.53 -5.15
C VAL A 244 -5.34 -12.67 -5.07
N CYS A 245 -4.59 -11.93 -5.89
CA CYS A 245 -3.14 -11.92 -5.85
C CYS A 245 -2.60 -11.53 -4.47
N GLN A 246 -3.20 -10.50 -3.85
CA GLN A 246 -2.86 -10.08 -2.49
C GLN A 246 -3.16 -11.19 -1.46
N SER A 247 -4.33 -11.82 -1.53
CA SER A 247 -4.74 -12.87 -0.58
C SER A 247 -3.87 -14.12 -0.66
N LEU A 248 -3.41 -14.48 -1.85
CA LEU A 248 -2.55 -15.63 -2.12
C LEU A 248 -1.05 -15.29 -2.02
N ASN A 249 -0.70 -14.03 -1.78
CA ASN A 249 0.67 -13.54 -1.84
C ASN A 249 1.37 -13.90 -3.15
N ALA A 250 0.64 -13.79 -4.28
CA ALA A 250 1.17 -13.99 -5.60
C ALA A 250 2.02 -12.79 -6.04
N ASN A 251 3.15 -13.05 -6.69
CA ASN A 251 4.07 -12.03 -7.18
C ASN A 251 4.17 -11.98 -8.71
N LEU A 252 3.45 -12.87 -9.40
CA LEU A 252 3.46 -12.99 -10.85
C LEU A 252 2.03 -13.24 -11.37
N VAL A 253 1.66 -12.58 -12.46
CA VAL A 253 0.46 -12.91 -13.25
C VAL A 253 0.90 -13.26 -14.65
N ILE A 254 0.50 -14.43 -15.13
CA ILE A 254 0.82 -14.92 -16.48
C ILE A 254 -0.47 -14.97 -17.29
N ALA A 255 -0.51 -14.27 -18.40
CA ALA A 255 -1.63 -14.31 -19.34
C ALA A 255 -1.38 -15.33 -20.44
N ASP A 256 -2.46 -15.99 -20.87
CA ASP A 256 -2.46 -16.99 -21.92
C ASP A 256 -2.21 -16.38 -23.32
N ASP A 257 -2.50 -15.09 -23.48
CA ASP A 257 -2.28 -14.33 -24.71
C ASP A 257 -1.17 -13.28 -24.53
N GLU A 258 -0.63 -12.80 -25.65
CA GLU A 258 0.31 -11.69 -25.67
C GLU A 258 -0.38 -10.39 -25.27
N LEU A 259 0.07 -9.76 -24.18
CA LEU A 259 -0.45 -8.49 -23.69
C LEU A 259 0.18 -7.31 -24.42
N SER A 260 -0.63 -6.33 -24.81
CA SER A 260 -0.13 -5.05 -25.26
C SER A 260 0.55 -4.28 -24.12
N ALA A 261 1.45 -3.36 -24.45
CA ALA A 261 2.11 -2.51 -23.45
C ALA A 261 1.12 -1.71 -22.56
N ALA A 262 -0.02 -1.32 -23.11
CA ALA A 262 -1.08 -0.64 -22.36
C ALA A 262 -1.77 -1.58 -21.36
N GLN A 263 -2.06 -2.82 -21.77
CA GLN A 263 -2.65 -3.84 -20.90
C GLN A 263 -1.70 -4.23 -19.77
N MET A 264 -0.43 -4.47 -20.07
CA MET A 264 0.59 -4.74 -19.04
C MET A 264 0.64 -3.63 -18.01
N LYS A 265 0.80 -2.38 -18.46
CA LYS A 265 0.84 -1.21 -17.57
C LYS A 265 -0.40 -1.06 -16.68
N ASN A 266 -1.58 -1.34 -17.23
CA ASN A 266 -2.83 -1.20 -16.47
C ASN A 266 -3.08 -2.37 -15.51
N LEU A 267 -2.53 -3.55 -15.77
CA LEU A 267 -2.56 -4.69 -14.84
C LEU A 267 -1.52 -4.60 -13.74
N GLU A 268 -0.44 -3.85 -13.95
CA GLU A 268 0.61 -3.59 -12.97
C GLU A 268 0.24 -2.48 -11.96
N GLN A 269 -0.82 -1.70 -12.20
CA GLN A 269 -1.32 -0.64 -11.32
C GLN A 269 -2.26 -1.16 -10.24
#